data_d5f5228e6feb9cb2fabad52739acca7e
#
_entry.id   d5f5228e6feb9cb2fabad52739acca7e
#
_cell.length_a   1.000
_cell.length_b   1.000
_cell.length_c   1.000
_cell.angle_alpha   90.00
_cell.angle_beta   90.00
_cell.angle_gamma   90.00
#
_symmetry.space_group_name_H-M   'P 1'
#
loop_
_entity.id
_entity.type
_entity.pdbx_description
1 polymer ?
#
loop_
_entity_poly.entity_id
_entity_poly.type
_entity_poly.pdbx_seq_one_letter_code
_entity_poly.pdbx_strand_id
1 'polypeptide(L)'
;AEGTVMASGDYGSPGEPFGSCATDFDHDGYDTTDCDDDDPAVYPGAPEINEDGVDQDCDRLVDERPPEPGELIFSEVMFDADPVQDPEGEWVELANVGTVPLLLEGLSLDDGSSEAELPGGEVLLPGEVILLATTDDPAVNGGLQPDLLYDGSLVRLEDMGEPLKLRDADHVLDEVDFSKGSFPHPTGESVSLDPSAFDAEDNDDGDPWCKGVPEYGTEGLQGTPGDMNPPC
;
A
#
# COMPACT_ATOMS: atom_id res chain seq x y z
N ALA A 1 8.42 56.34 -7.56
CA ALA A 1 8.34 55.99 -6.15
C ALA A 1 9.38 54.90 -5.88
N GLU A 2 10.35 55.21 -5.01
CA GLU A 2 11.39 54.23 -4.65
C GLU A 2 10.79 53.25 -3.64
N GLY A 3 10.76 51.99 -4.02
CA GLY A 3 10.37 50.90 -3.11
C GLY A 3 11.39 50.73 -1.99
N THR A 4 10.93 50.50 -0.79
CA THR A 4 11.81 50.24 0.37
C THR A 4 12.35 48.81 0.24
N VAL A 5 13.68 48.69 0.23
CA VAL A 5 14.33 47.36 0.23
C VAL A 5 14.18 46.74 1.61
N MET A 6 13.59 45.58 1.71
CA MET A 6 13.55 44.78 2.93
C MET A 6 14.92 44.10 3.18
N ALA A 7 15.22 43.71 4.40
CA ALA A 7 16.55 43.21 4.81
C ALA A 7 16.99 41.92 4.05
N SER A 8 16.06 41.21 3.41
CA SER A 8 16.27 40.04 2.54
C SER A 8 16.49 40.37 1.05
N GLY A 9 16.39 41.63 0.65
CA GLY A 9 16.52 42.03 -0.76
C GLY A 9 15.22 42.00 -1.57
N ASP A 10 14.09 41.70 -0.96
CA ASP A 10 12.78 41.71 -1.60
C ASP A 10 12.21 43.12 -1.78
N TYR A 11 11.54 43.36 -2.93
CA TYR A 11 10.86 44.60 -3.25
C TYR A 11 9.36 44.48 -2.96
N GLY A 12 8.86 45.14 -1.93
CA GLY A 12 7.43 45.20 -1.62
C GLY A 12 6.61 45.90 -2.70
N SER A 13 5.40 45.42 -3.01
CA SER A 13 4.44 46.07 -3.91
C SER A 13 3.74 47.24 -3.16
N PRO A 14 3.77 48.50 -3.68
CA PRO A 14 3.10 49.62 -3.03
C PRO A 14 1.57 49.43 -3.06
N GLY A 15 0.95 49.36 -1.87
CA GLY A 15 -0.50 49.36 -1.70
C GLY A 15 -1.11 48.04 -1.26
N GLU A 16 -0.33 46.98 -1.15
CA GLU A 16 -0.81 45.74 -0.53
C GLU A 16 -0.50 45.77 0.99
N PRO A 17 -1.40 45.26 1.86
CA PRO A 17 -1.07 45.07 3.27
C PRO A 17 0.11 44.10 3.35
N PHE A 18 1.12 44.46 4.14
CA PHE A 18 2.26 43.58 4.41
C PHE A 18 1.71 42.23 4.94
N GLY A 19 1.71 41.21 4.10
CA GLY A 19 1.67 39.86 4.60
C GLY A 19 2.82 39.69 5.60
N SER A 20 2.63 38.92 6.64
CA SER A 20 3.74 38.54 7.50
C SER A 20 4.84 37.99 6.59
N CYS A 21 6.01 38.68 6.57
CA CYS A 21 7.19 38.04 5.98
C CYS A 21 7.50 36.87 6.91
N ALA A 22 7.01 35.70 6.58
CA ALA A 22 7.60 34.49 7.10
C ALA A 22 9.06 34.51 6.63
N THR A 23 9.96 34.25 7.52
CA THR A 23 11.40 34.32 7.26
C THR A 23 11.84 32.89 6.89
N ASP A 24 12.16 32.71 5.64
CA ASP A 24 12.93 31.58 5.16
C ASP A 24 14.36 31.72 5.70
N PHE A 25 14.66 30.95 6.77
CA PHE A 25 15.92 31.14 7.53
C PHE A 25 17.10 30.38 6.90
N ASP A 26 16.84 29.27 6.24
CA ASP A 26 17.87 28.45 5.60
C ASP A 26 18.03 28.74 4.11
N HIS A 27 17.07 29.50 3.51
CA HIS A 27 17.11 30.01 2.14
C HIS A 27 16.91 28.96 1.07
N ASP A 28 16.10 27.94 1.35
CA ASP A 28 15.73 26.89 0.41
C ASP A 28 14.55 27.28 -0.51
N GLY A 29 13.81 28.33 -0.15
CA GLY A 29 12.70 28.91 -0.93
C GLY A 29 11.32 28.63 -0.36
N TYR A 30 11.22 27.93 0.76
CA TYR A 30 10.00 27.69 1.51
C TYR A 30 9.98 28.56 2.79
N ASP A 31 8.81 28.75 3.38
CA ASP A 31 8.62 29.57 4.58
C ASP A 31 7.63 28.88 5.55
N THR A 32 6.40 29.33 5.61
CA THR A 32 5.36 28.81 6.51
C THR A 32 4.89 27.38 6.23
N THR A 33 5.29 26.79 5.15
CA THR A 33 4.98 25.40 4.77
C THR A 33 6.12 24.46 5.08
N ASP A 34 7.29 25.02 5.37
CA ASP A 34 8.46 24.29 5.82
C ASP A 34 8.27 23.79 7.26
N CYS A 35 8.69 22.59 7.53
CA CYS A 35 8.61 21.99 8.86
C CYS A 35 9.92 22.13 9.65
N ASP A 36 11.04 22.52 9.02
CA ASP A 36 12.30 22.88 9.68
C ASP A 36 13.05 24.00 8.96
N ASP A 37 12.62 25.25 9.14
CA ASP A 37 13.20 26.50 8.60
C ASP A 37 14.72 26.71 8.89
N ASP A 38 15.37 25.79 9.60
CA ASP A 38 16.81 25.86 9.91
C ASP A 38 17.62 24.83 9.08
N ASP A 39 16.99 23.91 8.36
CA ASP A 39 17.64 22.87 7.55
C ASP A 39 17.20 22.92 6.07
N PRO A 40 18.03 23.38 5.14
CA PRO A 40 17.69 23.52 3.72
C PRO A 40 17.52 22.17 2.98
N ALA A 41 17.60 21.03 3.66
CA ALA A 41 17.30 19.70 3.11
C ALA A 41 15.88 19.25 3.47
N VAL A 42 15.16 20.00 4.33
CA VAL A 42 13.81 19.70 4.81
C VAL A 42 12.87 20.77 4.25
N TYR A 43 12.01 20.40 3.31
CA TYR A 43 11.04 21.30 2.68
C TYR A 43 9.92 20.52 1.98
N PRO A 44 8.73 21.08 1.74
CA PRO A 44 7.63 20.40 1.08
C PRO A 44 8.01 19.76 -0.26
N GLY A 45 8.00 18.41 -0.30
CA GLY A 45 8.35 17.60 -1.46
C GLY A 45 9.86 17.36 -1.65
N ALA A 46 10.67 17.54 -0.60
CA ALA A 46 12.06 17.07 -0.58
C ALA A 46 12.10 15.52 -0.65
N PRO A 47 13.17 14.94 -1.19
CA PRO A 47 13.29 13.47 -1.17
C PRO A 47 13.62 13.00 0.25
N GLU A 48 12.94 11.95 0.73
CA GLU A 48 13.22 11.32 2.01
C GLU A 48 14.64 10.72 2.06
N ILE A 49 15.27 10.84 3.22
CA ILE A 49 16.53 10.18 3.56
C ILE A 49 16.21 9.00 4.47
N ASN A 50 16.26 7.79 3.93
CA ASN A 50 15.85 6.58 4.62
C ASN A 50 16.53 6.42 6.00
N GLU A 51 15.74 6.03 7.01
CA GLU A 51 16.18 5.64 8.34
C GLU A 51 16.87 6.73 9.18
N ASP A 52 16.69 8.00 8.86
CA ASP A 52 17.24 9.09 9.67
C ASP A 52 16.25 9.66 10.70
N GLY A 53 14.97 9.33 10.55
CA GLY A 53 13.89 9.72 11.45
C GLY A 53 13.47 11.17 11.32
N VAL A 54 13.73 11.78 10.17
CA VAL A 54 13.31 13.13 9.80
C VAL A 54 12.24 13.03 8.71
N ASP A 55 11.25 13.90 8.74
CA ASP A 55 10.25 14.12 7.70
C ASP A 55 10.80 15.22 6.80
N GLN A 56 11.48 14.84 5.69
CA GLN A 56 12.11 15.82 4.83
C GLN A 56 11.12 16.55 3.95
N ASP A 57 10.02 15.92 3.54
CA ASP A 57 9.07 16.51 2.61
C ASP A 57 7.87 17.20 3.29
N CYS A 58 7.85 17.20 4.63
CA CYS A 58 6.84 17.85 5.44
C CYS A 58 5.41 17.36 5.26
N ASP A 59 5.25 16.11 4.86
CA ASP A 59 3.93 15.49 4.66
C ASP A 59 3.40 14.79 5.94
N ARG A 60 4.21 14.67 7.01
CA ARG A 60 3.99 14.04 8.32
C ARG A 60 4.18 12.53 8.34
N LEU A 61 4.67 11.97 7.30
CA LEU A 61 5.28 10.65 7.31
C LEU A 61 6.77 10.81 7.59
N VAL A 62 7.46 9.75 7.88
CA VAL A 62 8.88 9.76 8.18
C VAL A 62 9.49 8.54 7.54
N ASP A 63 10.54 8.74 6.76
CA ASP A 63 11.28 7.66 6.10
C ASP A 63 10.41 6.82 5.13
N GLU A 64 9.30 7.37 4.57
CA GLU A 64 8.50 6.60 3.61
C GLU A 64 9.23 6.41 2.28
N ARG A 65 9.09 5.22 1.71
CA ARG A 65 9.79 4.83 0.50
C ARG A 65 9.08 3.67 -0.22
N PRO A 66 9.42 3.39 -1.49
CA PRO A 66 8.97 2.15 -2.13
C PRO A 66 9.39 0.91 -1.32
N PRO A 67 8.58 -0.18 -1.35
CA PRO A 67 8.89 -1.41 -0.64
C PRO A 67 10.17 -2.08 -1.18
N GLU A 68 10.97 -2.64 -0.28
CA GLU A 68 12.04 -3.57 -0.63
C GLU A 68 11.52 -5.03 -0.59
N PRO A 69 12.20 -5.98 -1.26
CA PRO A 69 11.80 -7.39 -1.20
C PRO A 69 11.62 -7.90 0.23
N GLY A 70 10.46 -8.48 0.51
CA GLY A 70 10.10 -9.03 1.81
C GLY A 70 9.44 -8.06 2.78
N GLU A 71 9.22 -6.80 2.43
CA GLU A 71 8.54 -5.84 3.32
C GLU A 71 7.04 -5.73 3.07
N LEU A 72 6.59 -6.01 1.84
CA LEU A 72 5.19 -6.06 1.46
C LEU A 72 4.89 -7.47 0.97
N ILE A 73 4.04 -8.19 1.70
CA ILE A 73 3.79 -9.62 1.50
C ILE A 73 2.32 -9.93 1.28
N PHE A 74 2.02 -11.07 0.64
CA PHE A 74 0.67 -11.63 0.62
C PHE A 74 0.27 -12.08 2.03
N SER A 75 -0.87 -11.59 2.53
CA SER A 75 -1.41 -11.93 3.85
C SER A 75 -2.70 -12.75 3.77
N GLU A 76 -3.56 -12.51 2.78
CA GLU A 76 -4.81 -13.23 2.60
C GLU A 76 -5.24 -13.21 1.14
N VAL A 77 -5.87 -14.31 0.65
CA VAL A 77 -6.34 -14.41 -0.73
C VAL A 77 -7.68 -15.14 -0.79
N MET A 78 -8.63 -14.63 -1.58
CA MET A 78 -9.88 -15.28 -1.93
C MET A 78 -9.84 -15.74 -3.38
N PHE A 79 -9.62 -17.04 -3.60
CA PHE A 79 -9.54 -17.64 -4.94
C PHE A 79 -10.91 -18.06 -5.50
N ASP A 80 -11.82 -18.54 -4.65
CA ASP A 80 -13.14 -19.08 -5.01
C ASP A 80 -14.19 -18.50 -4.06
N ALA A 81 -14.82 -17.44 -4.47
CA ALA A 81 -15.80 -16.68 -3.69
C ALA A 81 -17.25 -17.19 -3.85
N ASP A 82 -17.49 -18.44 -4.28
CA ASP A 82 -18.88 -18.93 -4.47
C ASP A 82 -19.74 -18.73 -3.20
N PRO A 83 -20.89 -18.08 -3.28
CA PRO A 83 -21.74 -17.88 -4.46
C PRO A 83 -21.50 -16.58 -5.27
N VAL A 84 -20.54 -15.75 -4.92
CA VAL A 84 -20.15 -14.60 -5.73
C VAL A 84 -19.36 -15.09 -6.95
N GLN A 85 -19.57 -14.48 -8.11
CA GLN A 85 -18.94 -14.94 -9.35
C GLN A 85 -17.53 -14.40 -9.53
N ASP A 86 -16.70 -15.16 -10.23
CA ASP A 86 -15.37 -14.71 -10.64
C ASP A 86 -15.43 -13.77 -11.87
N PRO A 87 -14.57 -12.77 -11.94
CA PRO A 87 -13.54 -12.41 -10.94
C PRO A 87 -14.05 -11.42 -9.86
N GLU A 88 -15.36 -11.14 -9.83
CA GLU A 88 -15.91 -10.05 -9.01
C GLU A 88 -15.76 -10.30 -7.50
N GLY A 89 -15.77 -11.57 -7.09
CA GLY A 89 -15.60 -11.95 -5.68
C GLY A 89 -14.17 -12.24 -5.26
N GLU A 90 -13.24 -12.29 -6.21
CA GLU A 90 -11.83 -12.55 -5.96
C GLU A 90 -11.11 -11.33 -5.39
N TRP A 91 -10.19 -11.55 -4.47
CA TRP A 91 -9.39 -10.48 -3.89
C TRP A 91 -8.07 -10.99 -3.31
N VAL A 92 -7.14 -10.06 -3.16
CA VAL A 92 -5.82 -10.27 -2.57
C VAL A 92 -5.61 -9.20 -1.49
N GLU A 93 -5.03 -9.58 -0.37
CA GLU A 93 -4.60 -8.66 0.66
C GLU A 93 -3.08 -8.72 0.82
N LEU A 94 -2.48 -7.54 0.95
CA LEU A 94 -1.06 -7.38 1.19
C LEU A 94 -0.85 -6.74 2.56
N ALA A 95 0.20 -7.15 3.27
CA ALA A 95 0.59 -6.61 4.57
C ALA A 95 1.96 -5.93 4.51
N ASN A 96 2.07 -4.74 5.10
CA ASN A 96 3.37 -4.12 5.38
C ASN A 96 3.97 -4.73 6.65
N VAL A 97 4.94 -5.62 6.47
CA VAL A 97 5.69 -6.26 7.57
C VAL A 97 7.02 -5.54 7.86
N GLY A 98 7.31 -4.49 7.11
CA GLY A 98 8.45 -3.61 7.32
C GLY A 98 8.30 -2.70 8.54
N THR A 99 9.24 -1.79 8.70
CA THR A 99 9.31 -0.89 9.87
C THR A 99 9.06 0.57 9.51
N VAL A 100 8.87 0.87 8.23
CA VAL A 100 8.64 2.22 7.69
C VAL A 100 7.36 2.25 6.85
N PRO A 101 6.74 3.41 6.64
CA PRO A 101 5.65 3.56 5.69
C PRO A 101 6.10 3.21 4.27
N LEU A 102 5.28 2.49 3.51
CA LEU A 102 5.58 2.08 2.14
C LEU A 102 4.75 2.86 1.13
N LEU A 103 5.42 3.46 0.16
CA LEU A 103 4.79 4.11 -1.00
C LEU A 103 4.43 3.04 -2.03
N LEU A 104 3.12 2.84 -2.26
CA LEU A 104 2.63 1.83 -3.20
C LEU A 104 2.51 2.45 -4.60
N GLU A 105 3.65 2.65 -5.25
CA GLU A 105 3.72 3.21 -6.61
C GLU A 105 4.56 2.31 -7.51
N GLY A 106 4.09 2.10 -8.76
CA GLY A 106 4.78 1.27 -9.74
C GLY A 106 4.81 -0.22 -9.41
N LEU A 107 3.85 -0.67 -8.62
CA LEU A 107 3.68 -2.09 -8.27
C LEU A 107 2.79 -2.81 -9.27
N SER A 108 2.95 -4.11 -9.36
CA SER A 108 2.13 -5.01 -10.18
C SER A 108 1.89 -6.35 -9.51
N LEU A 109 0.72 -6.93 -9.81
CA LEU A 109 0.35 -8.31 -9.47
C LEU A 109 0.56 -9.19 -10.71
N ASP A 110 1.26 -10.32 -10.56
CA ASP A 110 1.62 -11.26 -11.63
C ASP A 110 1.16 -12.67 -11.24
N ASP A 111 0.34 -13.32 -12.08
CA ASP A 111 -0.18 -14.69 -11.91
C ASP A 111 0.70 -15.75 -12.59
N GLY A 112 1.87 -15.35 -13.09
CA GLY A 112 2.78 -16.22 -13.85
C GLY A 112 2.44 -16.32 -15.34
N SER A 113 1.30 -15.81 -15.77
CA SER A 113 0.88 -15.75 -17.18
C SER A 113 0.67 -14.31 -17.68
N SER A 114 0.25 -13.44 -16.80
CA SER A 114 -0.08 -12.05 -17.06
C SER A 114 0.27 -11.17 -15.85
N GLU A 115 0.35 -9.88 -16.08
CA GLU A 115 0.69 -8.88 -15.07
C GLU A 115 -0.31 -7.73 -15.13
N ALA A 116 -0.81 -7.31 -13.98
CA ALA A 116 -1.70 -6.18 -13.81
C ALA A 116 -1.01 -5.10 -12.98
N GLU A 117 -0.84 -3.90 -13.55
CA GLU A 117 -0.35 -2.74 -12.80
C GLU A 117 -1.36 -2.35 -11.71
N LEU A 118 -0.85 -2.02 -10.52
CA LEU A 118 -1.66 -1.51 -9.41
C LEU A 118 -1.70 0.02 -9.46
N PRO A 119 -2.84 0.63 -9.10
CA PRO A 119 -2.90 2.08 -8.93
C PRO A 119 -1.91 2.53 -7.85
N GLY A 120 -1.17 3.60 -8.13
CA GLY A 120 -0.24 4.18 -7.17
C GLY A 120 -0.85 5.30 -6.34
N GLY A 121 -0.07 5.77 -5.36
CA GLY A 121 -0.39 6.95 -4.55
C GLY A 121 -0.92 6.64 -3.16
N GLU A 122 -1.05 5.37 -2.80
CA GLU A 122 -1.38 4.95 -1.44
C GLU A 122 -0.10 4.77 -0.61
N VAL A 123 -0.19 5.06 0.68
CA VAL A 123 0.86 4.80 1.67
C VAL A 123 0.34 3.78 2.66
N LEU A 124 1.10 2.72 2.88
CA LEU A 124 0.75 1.66 3.83
C LEU A 124 1.68 1.71 5.04
N LEU A 125 1.13 2.01 6.22
CA LEU A 125 1.92 2.11 7.45
C LEU A 125 2.39 0.73 7.95
N PRO A 126 3.46 0.66 8.76
CA PRO A 126 3.91 -0.59 9.37
C PRO A 126 2.79 -1.32 10.10
N GLY A 127 2.58 -2.59 9.76
CA GLY A 127 1.54 -3.44 10.35
C GLY A 127 0.14 -3.21 9.82
N GLU A 128 -0.05 -2.38 8.81
CA GLU A 128 -1.33 -2.25 8.09
C GLU A 128 -1.41 -3.23 6.93
N VAL A 129 -2.63 -3.49 6.50
CA VAL A 129 -2.96 -4.29 5.32
C VAL A 129 -3.66 -3.43 4.27
N ILE A 130 -3.60 -3.86 3.01
CA ILE A 130 -4.29 -3.21 1.89
C ILE A 130 -5.01 -4.26 1.04
N LEU A 131 -6.30 -4.02 0.76
CA LEU A 131 -7.18 -4.93 0.04
C LEU A 131 -7.24 -4.56 -1.45
N LEU A 132 -6.91 -5.53 -2.30
CA LEU A 132 -6.97 -5.45 -3.74
C LEU A 132 -8.11 -6.31 -4.29
N ALA A 133 -8.96 -5.77 -5.15
CA ALA A 133 -10.02 -6.53 -5.81
C ALA A 133 -10.20 -6.08 -7.27
N THR A 134 -11.06 -6.77 -8.01
CA THR A 134 -11.33 -6.44 -9.43
C THR A 134 -12.42 -5.40 -9.60
N THR A 135 -13.25 -5.18 -8.59
CA THR A 135 -14.36 -4.21 -8.61
C THR A 135 -14.69 -3.69 -7.21
N ASP A 136 -15.11 -2.43 -7.14
CA ASP A 136 -15.60 -1.77 -5.93
C ASP A 136 -17.14 -1.75 -5.80
N ASP A 137 -17.86 -2.44 -6.72
CA ASP A 137 -19.33 -2.53 -6.65
C ASP A 137 -19.77 -3.59 -5.62
N PRO A 138 -20.27 -3.18 -4.43
CA PRO A 138 -20.64 -4.12 -3.37
C PRO A 138 -21.84 -5.00 -3.73
N ALA A 139 -22.56 -4.70 -4.81
CA ALA A 139 -23.68 -5.51 -5.26
C ALA A 139 -23.23 -6.78 -6.01
N VAL A 140 -21.99 -6.81 -6.48
CA VAL A 140 -21.46 -7.94 -7.27
C VAL A 140 -20.22 -8.58 -6.63
N ASN A 141 -19.48 -7.87 -5.75
CA ASN A 141 -18.25 -8.36 -5.13
C ASN A 141 -18.44 -8.98 -3.72
N GLY A 142 -19.68 -9.29 -3.32
CA GLY A 142 -19.96 -9.85 -1.99
C GLY A 142 -19.94 -8.84 -0.85
N GLY A 143 -19.89 -7.56 -1.14
CA GLY A 143 -19.90 -6.47 -0.14
C GLY A 143 -18.51 -5.98 0.27
N LEU A 144 -17.47 -6.32 -0.50
CA LEU A 144 -16.10 -5.82 -0.29
C LEU A 144 -16.02 -4.30 -0.45
N GLN A 145 -15.07 -3.71 0.24
CA GLN A 145 -14.65 -2.32 0.08
C GLN A 145 -13.13 -2.29 -0.15
N PRO A 146 -12.68 -2.57 -1.37
CA PRO A 146 -11.25 -2.61 -1.68
C PRO A 146 -10.64 -1.22 -1.65
N ASP A 147 -9.36 -1.18 -1.26
CA ASP A 147 -8.54 0.04 -1.30
C ASP A 147 -8.02 0.29 -2.71
N LEU A 148 -7.61 -0.77 -3.41
CA LEU A 148 -7.10 -0.70 -4.78
C LEU A 148 -7.85 -1.65 -5.71
N LEU A 149 -7.94 -1.27 -6.99
CA LEU A 149 -8.49 -2.13 -8.03
C LEU A 149 -7.40 -2.57 -9.00
N TYR A 150 -7.36 -3.87 -9.31
CA TYR A 150 -6.52 -4.41 -10.39
C TYR A 150 -7.37 -4.89 -11.58
N ASP A 151 -6.75 -5.03 -12.74
CA ASP A 151 -7.46 -5.48 -13.96
C ASP A 151 -7.66 -7.00 -13.96
N GLY A 152 -8.84 -7.46 -13.52
CA GLY A 152 -9.23 -8.86 -13.54
C GLY A 152 -9.37 -9.50 -14.93
N SER A 153 -9.17 -8.73 -16.02
CA SER A 153 -9.01 -9.30 -17.36
C SER A 153 -7.56 -9.71 -17.66
N LEU A 154 -6.61 -9.22 -16.89
CA LEU A 154 -5.19 -9.54 -16.97
C LEU A 154 -4.82 -10.60 -15.93
N VAL A 155 -5.04 -10.34 -14.66
CA VAL A 155 -4.79 -11.28 -13.58
C VAL A 155 -6.14 -11.80 -13.07
N ARG A 156 -6.27 -13.12 -13.00
CA ARG A 156 -7.46 -13.82 -12.61
C ARG A 156 -7.08 -14.98 -11.71
N LEU A 157 -7.66 -15.05 -10.53
CA LEU A 157 -7.30 -16.06 -9.56
C LEU A 157 -7.94 -17.40 -9.92
N GLU A 158 -7.16 -18.48 -9.94
CA GLU A 158 -7.64 -19.83 -10.22
C GLU A 158 -8.11 -20.51 -8.92
N ASP A 159 -9.29 -21.09 -8.88
CA ASP A 159 -9.92 -21.70 -7.68
C ASP A 159 -9.00 -22.68 -6.91
N MET A 160 -8.07 -23.31 -7.61
CA MET A 160 -7.13 -24.27 -7.04
C MET A 160 -5.79 -23.64 -6.66
N GLY A 161 -5.72 -22.31 -6.65
CA GLY A 161 -4.52 -21.53 -6.40
C GLY A 161 -3.51 -21.60 -7.54
N GLU A 162 -2.64 -20.64 -7.57
CA GLU A 162 -1.60 -20.47 -8.57
C GLU A 162 -0.39 -19.75 -7.97
N PRO A 163 0.75 -19.65 -8.68
CA PRO A 163 1.82 -18.75 -8.26
C PRO A 163 1.39 -17.29 -8.40
N LEU A 164 1.43 -16.54 -7.32
CA LEU A 164 1.25 -15.10 -7.32
C LEU A 164 2.57 -14.41 -6.98
N LYS A 165 2.85 -13.30 -7.67
CA LYS A 165 4.00 -12.44 -7.39
C LYS A 165 3.55 -11.00 -7.26
N LEU A 166 4.08 -10.35 -6.26
CA LEU A 166 4.06 -8.90 -6.14
C LEU A 166 5.40 -8.37 -6.66
N ARG A 167 5.36 -7.37 -7.53
CA ARG A 167 6.56 -6.86 -8.20
C ARG A 167 6.59 -5.34 -8.23
N ASP A 168 7.79 -4.80 -8.27
CA ASP A 168 8.08 -3.49 -8.84
C ASP A 168 8.76 -3.65 -10.22
N ALA A 169 9.27 -2.56 -10.80
CA ALA A 169 9.92 -2.57 -12.12
C ALA A 169 11.21 -3.42 -12.15
N ASP A 170 11.89 -3.60 -11.02
CA ASP A 170 13.23 -4.18 -10.92
C ASP A 170 13.28 -5.48 -10.11
N HIS A 171 12.31 -5.70 -9.20
CA HIS A 171 12.34 -6.78 -8.20
C HIS A 171 11.03 -7.54 -8.09
N VAL A 172 11.11 -8.79 -7.64
CA VAL A 172 10.00 -9.50 -6.98
C VAL A 172 10.05 -9.11 -5.51
N LEU A 173 8.97 -8.55 -5.00
CA LEU A 173 8.83 -8.12 -3.61
C LEU A 173 8.41 -9.28 -2.72
N ASP A 174 7.46 -10.09 -3.22
CA ASP A 174 6.99 -11.32 -2.60
C ASP A 174 6.48 -12.30 -3.67
N GLU A 175 6.61 -13.62 -3.45
CA GLU A 175 6.15 -14.66 -4.35
C GLU A 175 5.65 -15.87 -3.57
N VAL A 176 4.39 -16.24 -3.73
CA VAL A 176 3.79 -17.42 -3.11
C VAL A 176 3.18 -18.33 -4.18
N ASP A 177 3.54 -19.61 -4.17
CA ASP A 177 2.95 -20.62 -5.08
C ASP A 177 1.81 -21.37 -4.39
N PHE A 178 0.61 -20.81 -4.45
CA PHE A 178 -0.60 -21.37 -3.87
C PHE A 178 -1.09 -22.66 -4.56
N SER A 179 -0.53 -23.04 -5.70
CA SER A 179 -0.86 -24.32 -6.35
C SER A 179 -0.26 -25.56 -5.66
N LYS A 180 0.65 -25.34 -4.69
CA LYS A 180 1.23 -26.44 -3.92
C LYS A 180 0.19 -27.10 -3.02
N GLY A 181 0.22 -28.42 -2.91
CA GLY A 181 -0.80 -29.19 -2.17
C GLY A 181 -0.77 -29.04 -0.63
N SER A 182 0.10 -28.20 -0.08
CA SER A 182 0.11 -27.83 1.34
C SER A 182 -0.84 -26.65 1.64
N PHE A 183 -1.22 -25.86 0.63
CA PHE A 183 -2.15 -24.76 0.80
C PHE A 183 -3.60 -25.24 0.85
N PRO A 184 -4.48 -24.64 1.67
CA PRO A 184 -5.92 -24.90 1.61
C PRO A 184 -6.53 -24.32 0.33
N HIS A 185 -7.56 -24.99 -0.22
CA HIS A 185 -8.34 -24.50 -1.36
C HIS A 185 -9.82 -24.55 -0.98
N PRO A 186 -10.29 -23.65 -0.13
CA PRO A 186 -11.70 -23.63 0.27
C PRO A 186 -12.55 -22.90 -0.77
N THR A 187 -13.85 -23.20 -0.78
CA THR A 187 -14.87 -22.47 -1.53
C THR A 187 -15.63 -21.57 -0.58
N GLY A 188 -15.74 -20.28 -0.88
CA GLY A 188 -16.41 -19.27 -0.05
C GLY A 188 -15.64 -18.87 1.21
N GLU A 189 -14.43 -19.35 1.37
CA GLU A 189 -13.52 -19.00 2.48
C GLU A 189 -12.18 -18.56 1.88
N SER A 190 -11.58 -17.49 2.40
CA SER A 190 -10.24 -17.08 2.00
C SER A 190 -9.16 -18.06 2.46
N VAL A 191 -7.95 -17.84 2.01
CA VAL A 191 -6.73 -18.48 2.51
C VAL A 191 -5.95 -17.41 3.26
N SER A 192 -5.88 -17.52 4.59
CA SER A 192 -5.33 -16.52 5.51
C SER A 192 -4.01 -17.00 6.09
N LEU A 193 -3.00 -16.14 6.08
CA LEU A 193 -1.71 -16.38 6.72
C LEU A 193 -1.81 -16.14 8.23
N ASP A 194 -1.30 -17.06 9.04
CA ASP A 194 -1.16 -16.86 10.48
C ASP A 194 -0.25 -15.65 10.77
N PRO A 195 -0.66 -14.67 11.61
CA PRO A 195 0.17 -13.50 11.90
C PRO A 195 1.55 -13.79 12.48
N SER A 196 1.77 -14.99 13.03
CA SER A 196 3.10 -15.40 13.52
C SER A 196 4.08 -15.75 12.40
N ALA A 197 3.60 -15.87 11.16
CA ALA A 197 4.35 -16.16 9.95
C ALA A 197 4.30 -14.99 8.94
N PHE A 198 4.09 -13.77 9.42
CA PHE A 198 4.14 -12.56 8.58
C PHE A 198 5.58 -12.22 8.21
N ASP A 199 6.11 -13.00 7.28
CA ASP A 199 7.47 -12.95 6.74
C ASP A 199 7.47 -13.57 5.35
N ALA A 200 8.21 -13.00 4.40
CA ALA A 200 8.21 -13.42 3.00
C ALA A 200 8.88 -14.78 2.75
N GLU A 201 9.64 -15.33 3.70
CA GLU A 201 10.17 -16.69 3.60
C GLU A 201 9.20 -17.71 4.22
N ASP A 202 8.54 -17.32 5.33
CA ASP A 202 7.61 -18.18 6.07
C ASP A 202 6.27 -18.33 5.32
N ASN A 203 5.83 -17.33 4.53
CA ASN A 203 4.59 -17.39 3.76
C ASN A 203 4.66 -18.28 2.51
N ASP A 204 5.85 -18.67 2.07
CA ASP A 204 6.09 -19.58 0.94
C ASP A 204 5.65 -21.02 1.20
N ASP A 205 5.51 -21.41 2.46
CA ASP A 205 5.03 -22.72 2.88
C ASP A 205 3.54 -22.70 3.20
N GLY A 206 2.80 -23.75 2.83
CA GLY A 206 1.36 -23.82 3.09
C GLY A 206 0.98 -24.11 4.54
N ASP A 207 1.93 -24.55 5.39
CA ASP A 207 1.66 -24.91 6.79
C ASP A 207 1.11 -23.75 7.66
N PRO A 208 1.58 -22.50 7.52
CA PRO A 208 1.04 -21.37 8.28
C PRO A 208 -0.25 -20.77 7.68
N TRP A 209 -0.72 -21.28 6.55
CA TRP A 209 -1.95 -20.81 5.92
C TRP A 209 -3.14 -21.63 6.35
N CYS A 210 -4.22 -20.97 6.72
CA CYS A 210 -5.48 -21.60 7.10
C CYS A 210 -6.67 -20.99 6.37
N LYS A 211 -7.84 -21.54 6.60
CA LYS A 211 -9.08 -20.99 6.06
C LYS A 211 -9.50 -19.75 6.82
N GLY A 212 -9.90 -18.73 6.08
CA GLY A 212 -10.34 -17.46 6.64
C GLY A 212 -11.58 -17.58 7.51
N VAL A 213 -11.61 -16.78 8.53
CA VAL A 213 -12.73 -16.53 9.46
C VAL A 213 -12.63 -15.08 9.92
N PRO A 214 -13.70 -14.38 10.33
CA PRO A 214 -15.13 -14.73 10.37
C PRO A 214 -15.87 -14.53 9.04
N GLU A 215 -17.22 -14.59 9.06
CA GLU A 215 -18.04 -14.16 7.93
C GLU A 215 -17.91 -12.65 7.68
N TYR A 216 -17.83 -12.27 6.41
CA TYR A 216 -17.86 -10.88 5.95
C TYR A 216 -18.93 -10.69 4.84
N GLY A 217 -19.22 -9.43 4.52
CA GLY A 217 -20.12 -9.08 3.43
C GLY A 217 -21.56 -9.57 3.62
N THR A 218 -22.21 -9.94 2.53
CA THR A 218 -23.64 -10.25 2.51
C THR A 218 -23.98 -11.68 2.11
N GLU A 219 -23.02 -12.44 1.57
CA GLU A 219 -23.23 -13.76 0.96
C GLU A 219 -22.73 -14.93 1.83
N GLY A 220 -22.28 -14.65 3.06
CA GLY A 220 -21.76 -15.67 3.99
C GLY A 220 -20.34 -16.12 3.66
N LEU A 221 -19.60 -15.31 2.93
CA LEU A 221 -18.18 -15.52 2.66
C LEU A 221 -17.38 -15.36 3.95
N GLN A 222 -16.23 -16.03 4.06
CA GLN A 222 -15.39 -16.00 5.24
C GLN A 222 -13.98 -15.50 4.92
N GLY A 223 -13.46 -14.64 5.81
CA GLY A 223 -12.17 -13.98 5.68
C GLY A 223 -12.14 -12.69 6.49
N THR A 224 -11.03 -11.98 6.41
CA THR A 224 -10.80 -10.69 7.09
C THR A 224 -10.40 -9.57 6.11
N PRO A 225 -11.08 -9.40 4.95
CA PRO A 225 -10.64 -8.46 3.92
C PRO A 225 -10.54 -7.02 4.46
N GLY A 226 -9.34 -6.45 4.42
CA GLY A 226 -9.01 -5.11 4.93
C GLY A 226 -8.77 -5.03 6.44
N ASP A 227 -8.74 -6.17 7.14
CA ASP A 227 -8.44 -6.26 8.57
C ASP A 227 -7.35 -7.32 8.79
N MET A 228 -6.54 -7.15 9.84
CA MET A 228 -5.49 -8.11 10.20
C MET A 228 -6.05 -9.52 10.47
N ASN A 229 -5.39 -10.53 9.92
CA ASN A 229 -5.76 -11.94 10.10
C ASN A 229 -5.79 -12.35 11.58
N PRO A 230 -6.78 -13.16 12.02
CA PRO A 230 -6.70 -13.85 13.29
C PRO A 230 -5.67 -15.00 13.22
N PRO A 231 -5.14 -15.47 14.37
CA PRO A 231 -4.34 -16.69 14.37
C PRO A 231 -5.11 -17.91 13.87
N CYS A 232 -4.43 -18.79 13.16
CA CYS A 232 -4.98 -20.07 12.71
C CYS A 232 -5.45 -21.02 13.87
#